data_bbc154c64c3637a903090743ee3eb0d0
#
_entry.id   bbc154c64c3637a903090743ee3eb0d0
#
_cell.length_a   1.000
_cell.length_b   1.000
_cell.length_c   1.000
_cell.angle_alpha   90.00
_cell.angle_beta   90.00
_cell.angle_gamma   90.00
#
_symmetry.space_group_name_H-M   'P 1'
#
loop_
_entity.id
_entity.type
_entity.pdbx_description
1 polymer ?
#
loop_
_entity_poly.entity_id
_entity_poly.type
_entity_poly.pdbx_seq_one_letter_code
_entity_poly.pdbx_strand_id
1 'polypeptide(L)'
;MTDRSLACQAKAGAILKGVAVSRSVHIGRAGALALGGLLVLGSLYAIQPFREYPGVEYENFPLPPDYQEKTEWMFARLMYPPVNRFYGGFQLLGDWREGGSNWTMDYPRSDRHFSAALRRLTRLHARSVEQPVNLDKGDVYDTPWLYGVEVGHWDLSQEQVKTMREFLLRGGFFMCDDFHGSIEWDVFTASMQRIFPDRPIVEIPSSDQIFHTIYDLDDRYQVPGAQFLETGQIWEKDGKIPHWRGIYDDKGRVMVAICFDMDLGDSWEHADNPQYPEKFSALGIRIGVNYVTYAMTH
;
A
#
# COMPACT_ATOMS: atom_id res chain seq x y z
N MET A 1 -66.15 -54.70 6.45
CA MET A 1 -65.84 -55.74 7.44
C MET A 1 -64.90 -55.14 8.42
N THR A 2 -65.46 -54.67 9.44
CA THR A 2 -65.49 -55.23 10.82
C THR A 2 -64.08 -55.06 11.44
N ASP A 3 -63.82 -54.55 12.57
CA ASP A 3 -64.67 -54.05 13.68
C ASP A 3 -63.72 -53.80 14.85
N ARG A 4 -63.96 -52.76 15.61
CA ARG A 4 -63.83 -52.66 17.07
C ARG A 4 -62.50 -53.04 17.74
N SER A 5 -62.07 -52.50 18.82
CA SER A 5 -62.74 -51.67 19.84
C SER A 5 -61.78 -51.41 20.96
N LEU A 6 -61.97 -50.23 21.60
CA LEU A 6 -62.03 -50.01 23.03
C LEU A 6 -60.76 -50.30 23.89
N ALA A 7 -60.27 -49.34 24.44
CA ALA A 7 -60.57 -48.56 25.64
C ALA A 7 -59.79 -49.02 26.88
N CYS A 8 -59.18 -48.16 27.60
CA CYS A 8 -59.48 -47.78 28.98
C CYS A 8 -58.22 -47.21 29.71
N GLN A 9 -58.32 -45.99 30.11
CA GLN A 9 -58.07 -45.44 31.46
C GLN A 9 -56.78 -45.88 32.14
N ALA A 10 -56.13 -45.05 32.92
CA ALA A 10 -56.38 -43.76 33.57
C ALA A 10 -55.11 -43.28 34.31
N LYS A 11 -55.05 -41.95 34.53
CA LYS A 11 -54.53 -41.22 35.71
C LYS A 11 -53.08 -41.38 36.18
N ALA A 12 -52.39 -40.33 36.22
CA ALA A 12 -51.93 -39.43 37.32
C ALA A 12 -50.66 -38.73 36.80
N GLY A 13 -50.56 -37.48 36.62
CA GLY A 13 -50.59 -36.43 37.61
C GLY A 13 -49.18 -36.17 38.18
N ALA A 14 -48.35 -35.31 37.49
CA ALA A 14 -47.34 -34.56 38.25
C ALA A 14 -46.95 -33.31 37.43
N ILE A 15 -47.40 -32.17 37.94
CA ILE A 15 -47.01 -30.86 37.48
C ILE A 15 -45.58 -30.57 38.02
N LEU A 16 -44.59 -30.50 37.16
CA LEU A 16 -43.32 -29.88 37.49
C LEU A 16 -43.23 -28.55 36.75
N LYS A 17 -43.51 -27.48 37.47
CA LYS A 17 -43.22 -26.11 37.08
C LYS A 17 -41.67 -25.96 37.03
N GLY A 18 -41.11 -26.03 35.85
CA GLY A 18 -39.74 -25.61 35.59
C GLY A 18 -39.67 -24.08 35.62
N VAL A 19 -39.08 -23.52 36.67
CA VAL A 19 -38.72 -22.11 36.74
C VAL A 19 -37.53 -21.90 35.82
N ALA A 20 -37.77 -21.28 34.67
CA ALA A 20 -36.72 -20.81 33.80
C ALA A 20 -36.09 -19.54 34.46
N VAL A 21 -34.95 -19.72 35.12
CA VAL A 21 -34.16 -18.58 35.60
C VAL A 21 -33.37 -18.02 34.39
N SER A 22 -33.93 -16.99 33.79
CA SER A 22 -33.21 -16.13 32.84
C SER A 22 -32.17 -15.35 33.65
N ARG A 23 -30.91 -15.80 33.63
CA ARG A 23 -29.78 -14.98 34.07
C ARG A 23 -29.43 -13.97 32.98
N SER A 24 -30.03 -12.80 33.03
CA SER A 24 -29.55 -11.64 32.29
C SER A 24 -28.19 -11.24 32.87
N VAL A 25 -27.14 -11.45 32.11
CA VAL A 25 -25.82 -10.93 32.43
C VAL A 25 -25.84 -9.43 32.18
N HIS A 26 -26.02 -8.64 33.21
CA HIS A 26 -25.81 -7.19 33.13
C HIS A 26 -24.30 -6.93 33.06
N ILE A 27 -23.77 -6.78 31.83
CA ILE A 27 -22.44 -6.22 31.66
C ILE A 27 -22.56 -4.73 31.99
N GLY A 28 -22.11 -4.35 33.20
CA GLY A 28 -22.12 -2.97 33.66
C GLY A 28 -21.29 -2.08 32.70
N ARG A 29 -21.61 -0.79 32.70
CA ARG A 29 -20.93 0.22 31.87
C ARG A 29 -19.39 0.16 31.98
N ALA A 30 -18.85 -0.24 33.12
CA ALA A 30 -17.44 -0.46 33.34
C ALA A 30 -16.87 -1.64 32.52
N GLY A 31 -17.64 -2.73 32.38
CA GLY A 31 -17.24 -3.87 31.54
C GLY A 31 -17.23 -3.56 30.03
N ALA A 32 -18.19 -2.73 29.57
CA ALA A 32 -18.23 -2.30 28.18
C ALA A 32 -17.09 -1.34 27.83
N LEU A 33 -16.70 -0.47 28.76
CA LEU A 33 -15.54 0.42 28.61
C LEU A 33 -14.21 -0.35 28.63
N ALA A 34 -14.10 -1.40 29.46
CA ALA A 34 -12.92 -2.24 29.50
C ALA A 34 -12.77 -3.10 28.22
N LEU A 35 -13.88 -3.62 27.65
CA LEU A 35 -13.87 -4.32 26.37
C LEU A 35 -13.54 -3.39 25.20
N GLY A 36 -14.10 -2.17 25.21
CA GLY A 36 -13.78 -1.14 24.21
C GLY A 36 -12.32 -0.71 24.27
N GLY A 37 -11.77 -0.54 25.47
CA GLY A 37 -10.35 -0.21 25.66
C GLY A 37 -9.40 -1.33 25.22
N LEU A 38 -9.77 -2.60 25.43
CA LEU A 38 -8.99 -3.75 24.97
C LEU A 38 -9.02 -3.90 23.45
N LEU A 39 -10.13 -3.58 22.79
CA LEU A 39 -10.25 -3.58 21.33
C LEU A 39 -9.44 -2.44 20.68
N VAL A 40 -9.42 -1.26 21.30
CA VAL A 40 -8.60 -0.13 20.82
C VAL A 40 -7.11 -0.38 21.04
N LEU A 41 -6.72 -0.99 22.16
CA LEU A 41 -5.32 -1.39 22.41
C LEU A 41 -4.86 -2.55 21.50
N GLY A 42 -5.79 -3.45 21.11
CA GLY A 42 -5.48 -4.52 20.16
C GLY A 42 -5.18 -4.02 18.73
N SER A 43 -5.82 -2.94 18.29
CA SER A 43 -5.60 -2.36 16.97
C SER A 43 -4.28 -1.56 16.85
N LEU A 44 -3.69 -1.13 17.97
CA LEU A 44 -2.37 -0.46 18.00
C LEU A 44 -1.18 -1.42 17.85
N TYR A 45 -1.42 -2.74 17.74
CA TYR A 45 -0.38 -3.75 17.68
C TYR A 45 -0.32 -4.55 16.37
N ALA A 46 -1.03 -4.09 15.33
CA ALA A 46 -1.22 -4.86 14.11
C ALA A 46 -0.06 -4.73 13.08
N ILE A 47 0.97 -3.92 13.34
CA ILE A 47 2.13 -3.85 12.45
C ILE A 47 2.85 -5.22 12.50
N GLN A 48 2.90 -5.88 11.35
CA GLN A 48 3.57 -7.18 11.22
C GLN A 48 5.05 -7.10 11.61
N PRO A 49 5.62 -8.21 12.13
CA PRO A 49 7.06 -8.29 12.38
C PRO A 49 7.83 -7.99 11.09
N PHE A 50 8.91 -7.24 11.20
CA PHE A 50 9.80 -6.95 10.08
C PHE A 50 10.35 -8.25 9.48
N ARG A 51 10.28 -8.38 8.17
CA ARG A 51 10.94 -9.41 7.38
C ARG A 51 11.69 -8.75 6.24
N GLU A 52 12.97 -9.04 6.12
CA GLU A 52 13.79 -8.64 4.99
C GLU A 52 13.67 -9.64 3.85
N TYR A 53 13.69 -9.13 2.63
CA TYR A 53 13.64 -9.94 1.41
C TYR A 53 14.90 -9.68 0.58
N PRO A 54 15.34 -10.63 -0.25
CA PRO A 54 16.38 -10.38 -1.25
C PRO A 54 15.96 -9.25 -2.19
N GLY A 55 16.79 -8.23 -2.32
CA GLY A 55 16.66 -7.21 -3.35
C GLY A 55 17.27 -7.67 -4.68
N VAL A 56 17.00 -6.93 -5.75
CA VAL A 56 17.64 -7.14 -7.06
C VAL A 56 19.05 -6.56 -7.03
N GLU A 57 19.23 -5.43 -6.38
CA GLU A 57 20.45 -4.62 -6.41
C GLU A 57 21.28 -4.77 -5.14
N TYR A 58 20.62 -5.07 -4.01
CA TYR A 58 21.27 -5.15 -2.70
C TYR A 58 21.03 -6.50 -2.05
N GLU A 59 22.10 -7.29 -1.87
CA GLU A 59 22.04 -8.54 -1.08
C GLU A 59 22.03 -8.27 0.42
N ASN A 60 22.74 -7.22 0.87
CA ASN A 60 22.86 -6.84 2.26
C ASN A 60 22.88 -5.31 2.40
N PHE A 61 21.84 -4.75 2.96
CA PHE A 61 21.79 -3.34 3.30
C PHE A 61 21.64 -3.17 4.83
N PRO A 62 22.43 -2.29 5.48
CA PRO A 62 22.47 -2.21 6.93
C PRO A 62 21.10 -1.95 7.56
N LEU A 63 20.73 -2.77 8.56
CA LEU A 63 19.53 -2.55 9.36
C LEU A 63 19.76 -1.39 10.34
N PRO A 64 18.84 -0.43 10.40
CA PRO A 64 18.84 0.59 11.44
C PRO A 64 18.67 -0.06 12.83
N PRO A 65 19.30 0.50 13.90
CA PRO A 65 19.24 -0.11 15.23
C PRO A 65 17.83 -0.14 15.83
N ASP A 66 16.93 0.70 15.36
CA ASP A 66 15.54 0.84 15.78
C ASP A 66 14.54 0.11 14.85
N TYR A 67 14.99 -0.83 14.02
CA TYR A 67 14.16 -1.51 13.03
C TYR A 67 12.94 -2.25 13.61
N GLN A 68 12.96 -2.58 14.90
CA GLN A 68 11.87 -3.25 15.63
C GLN A 68 10.94 -2.26 16.35
N GLU A 69 11.21 -0.95 16.26
CA GLU A 69 10.39 0.05 16.92
C GLU A 69 8.95 0.04 16.37
N LYS A 70 7.98 0.10 17.28
CA LYS A 70 6.57 0.21 16.89
C LYS A 70 6.23 1.66 16.64
N THR A 71 5.71 1.94 15.46
CA THR A 71 5.45 3.31 14.98
C THR A 71 4.03 3.44 14.44
N GLU A 72 3.58 4.66 14.21
CA GLU A 72 2.26 4.94 13.64
C GLU A 72 2.22 4.87 12.11
N TRP A 73 3.38 4.94 11.46
CA TRP A 73 3.51 4.84 10.01
C TRP A 73 4.69 3.97 9.62
N MET A 74 4.58 3.32 8.48
CA MET A 74 5.64 2.53 7.86
C MET A 74 5.59 2.69 6.35
N PHE A 75 6.74 2.57 5.70
CA PHE A 75 6.83 2.48 4.25
C PHE A 75 6.28 1.13 3.80
N ALA A 76 5.07 1.09 3.26
CA ALA A 76 4.46 -0.12 2.76
C ALA A 76 4.76 -0.30 1.28
N ARG A 77 5.51 -1.33 0.92
CA ARG A 77 5.91 -1.66 -0.46
C ARG A 77 5.07 -2.79 -1.00
N LEU A 78 4.40 -2.56 -2.13
CA LEU A 78 3.56 -3.56 -2.79
C LEU A 78 4.41 -4.69 -3.37
N MET A 79 4.11 -5.92 -2.97
CA MET A 79 4.56 -7.15 -3.61
C MET A 79 3.56 -7.58 -4.66
N TYR A 80 4.01 -7.86 -5.87
CA TYR A 80 3.13 -8.25 -6.97
C TYR A 80 3.76 -9.31 -7.87
N PRO A 81 2.95 -10.17 -8.53
CA PRO A 81 3.42 -11.09 -9.56
C PRO A 81 3.80 -10.32 -10.82
N PRO A 82 4.96 -10.64 -11.43
CA PRO A 82 5.36 -10.01 -12.68
C PRO A 82 4.54 -10.52 -13.86
N VAL A 83 4.34 -9.67 -14.86
CA VAL A 83 3.76 -10.07 -16.14
C VAL A 83 4.63 -11.13 -16.81
N ASN A 84 3.99 -12.20 -17.28
CA ASN A 84 4.68 -13.32 -17.92
C ASN A 84 4.98 -13.04 -19.42
N ARG A 85 5.48 -11.83 -19.73
CA ARG A 85 5.83 -11.40 -21.08
C ARG A 85 7.19 -10.71 -21.08
N PHE A 86 8.01 -11.07 -22.04
CA PHE A 86 9.31 -10.46 -22.27
C PHE A 86 9.12 -9.12 -22.99
N TYR A 87 9.15 -8.00 -22.27
CA TYR A 87 9.20 -6.66 -22.83
C TYR A 87 10.58 -6.04 -22.56
N GLY A 88 11.66 -6.61 -23.17
CA GLY A 88 12.96 -5.94 -23.25
C GLY A 88 13.67 -5.59 -21.93
N GLY A 89 13.26 -6.15 -20.80
CA GLY A 89 13.83 -5.92 -19.48
C GLY A 89 14.35 -7.20 -18.84
N PHE A 90 14.96 -7.10 -17.66
CA PHE A 90 15.41 -8.25 -16.87
C PHE A 90 14.20 -9.11 -16.50
N GLN A 91 14.14 -10.33 -17.04
CA GLN A 91 13.19 -11.32 -16.53
C GLN A 91 13.78 -11.92 -15.26
N LEU A 92 13.30 -11.45 -14.12
CA LEU A 92 13.68 -12.00 -12.83
C LEU A 92 12.95 -13.32 -12.63
N LEU A 93 13.70 -14.42 -12.73
CA LEU A 93 13.21 -15.78 -12.59
C LEU A 93 13.21 -16.16 -11.10
N GLY A 94 12.03 -16.27 -10.52
CA GLY A 94 11.88 -16.70 -9.12
C GLY A 94 10.44 -16.61 -8.64
N ASP A 95 10.18 -17.08 -7.43
CA ASP A 95 8.90 -16.79 -6.78
C ASP A 95 8.92 -15.34 -6.27
N TRP A 96 8.15 -14.49 -6.90
CA TRP A 96 8.03 -13.07 -6.52
C TRP A 96 7.69 -12.87 -5.03
N ARG A 97 7.13 -13.90 -4.38
CA ARG A 97 6.79 -13.87 -2.94
C ARG A 97 8.01 -13.95 -2.03
N GLU A 98 9.14 -14.36 -2.57
CA GLU A 98 10.40 -14.51 -1.85
C GLU A 98 11.42 -13.40 -2.15
N GLY A 99 11.05 -12.38 -2.91
CA GLY A 99 11.94 -11.28 -3.30
C GLY A 99 12.62 -11.51 -4.64
N GLY A 100 13.67 -10.74 -4.96
CA GLY A 100 14.39 -10.83 -6.23
C GLY A 100 13.50 -10.67 -7.46
N SER A 101 12.56 -9.73 -7.43
CA SER A 101 11.54 -9.48 -8.43
C SER A 101 11.42 -7.97 -8.69
N ASN A 102 10.71 -7.55 -9.74
CA ASN A 102 10.55 -6.12 -10.09
C ASN A 102 10.09 -5.25 -8.89
N TRP A 103 9.25 -5.78 -8.00
CA TRP A 103 8.85 -5.02 -6.82
C TRP A 103 10.01 -4.78 -5.82
N THR A 104 11.17 -5.45 -5.98
CA THR A 104 12.38 -5.22 -5.17
C THR A 104 13.42 -4.35 -5.88
N MET A 105 13.05 -3.60 -6.93
CA MET A 105 13.89 -2.56 -7.50
C MET A 105 14.14 -1.48 -6.43
N ASP A 106 15.38 -0.96 -6.32
CA ASP A 106 15.83 0.03 -5.30
C ASP A 106 15.67 -0.43 -3.83
N TYR A 107 15.12 -1.61 -3.62
CA TYR A 107 14.84 -2.17 -2.29
C TYR A 107 16.11 -2.71 -1.64
N PRO A 108 16.35 -2.47 -0.36
CA PRO A 108 15.53 -1.68 0.56
C PRO A 108 16.05 -0.24 0.75
N ARG A 109 17.00 0.19 -0.05
CA ARG A 109 17.74 1.44 0.16
C ARG A 109 16.85 2.66 -0.03
N SER A 110 16.07 2.72 -1.11
CA SER A 110 15.14 3.82 -1.36
C SER A 110 14.15 4.01 -0.21
N ASP A 111 13.56 2.91 0.29
CA ASP A 111 12.56 2.91 1.35
C ASP A 111 13.13 3.44 2.67
N ARG A 112 14.35 2.99 3.03
CA ARG A 112 15.03 3.39 4.27
C ARG A 112 15.53 4.83 4.20
N HIS A 113 16.03 5.28 3.05
CA HIS A 113 16.43 6.68 2.83
C HIS A 113 15.21 7.60 2.90
N PHE A 114 14.12 7.25 2.22
CA PHE A 114 12.88 8.02 2.28
C PHE A 114 12.29 8.06 3.70
N SER A 115 12.22 6.92 4.40
CA SER A 115 11.76 6.85 5.78
C SER A 115 12.60 7.73 6.71
N ALA A 116 13.93 7.74 6.55
CA ALA A 116 14.82 8.61 7.30
C ALA A 116 14.58 10.10 7.02
N ALA A 117 14.34 10.46 5.75
CA ALA A 117 14.00 11.82 5.34
C ALA A 117 12.64 12.25 5.93
N LEU A 118 11.62 11.40 5.83
CA LEU A 118 10.28 11.66 6.38
C LEU A 118 10.32 11.92 7.88
N ARG A 119 11.07 11.12 8.65
CA ARG A 119 11.28 11.30 10.11
C ARG A 119 11.93 12.63 10.46
N ARG A 120 12.80 13.16 9.60
CA ARG A 120 13.48 14.45 9.81
C ARG A 120 12.63 15.65 9.41
N LEU A 121 11.82 15.49 8.37
CA LEU A 121 11.08 16.58 7.75
C LEU A 121 9.66 16.75 8.31
N THR A 122 9.18 15.75 9.02
CA THR A 122 7.84 15.76 9.63
C THR A 122 7.90 15.42 11.12
N ARG A 123 6.75 15.48 11.80
CA ARG A 123 6.59 14.97 13.17
C ARG A 123 6.00 13.55 13.19
N LEU A 124 5.87 12.92 12.04
CA LEU A 124 5.32 11.58 11.93
C LEU A 124 6.28 10.57 12.56
N HIS A 125 5.77 9.76 13.49
CA HIS A 125 6.52 8.67 14.08
C HIS A 125 6.56 7.49 13.10
N ALA A 126 7.48 7.58 12.15
CA ALA A 126 7.64 6.62 11.08
C ALA A 126 8.66 5.53 11.42
N ARG A 127 8.38 4.30 10.99
CA ARG A 127 9.31 3.16 11.10
C ARG A 127 10.54 3.41 10.24
N SER A 128 11.69 2.96 10.73
CA SER A 128 12.98 3.13 10.02
C SER A 128 13.20 2.13 8.90
N VAL A 129 12.39 1.07 8.84
CA VAL A 129 12.43 0.04 7.81
C VAL A 129 11.05 -0.12 7.17
N GLU A 130 11.07 -0.61 5.98
CA GLU A 130 9.92 -0.89 5.12
C GLU A 130 9.08 -2.07 5.60
N GLN A 131 7.90 -2.24 5.02
CA GLN A 131 7.04 -3.40 5.14
C GLN A 131 6.57 -3.83 3.76
N PRO A 132 7.12 -4.90 3.18
CA PRO A 132 6.55 -5.51 1.99
C PRO A 132 5.14 -6.06 2.28
N VAL A 133 4.19 -5.70 1.42
CA VAL A 133 2.76 -5.98 1.56
C VAL A 133 2.29 -6.87 0.43
N ASN A 134 1.73 -8.03 0.77
CA ASN A 134 1.15 -8.95 -0.18
C ASN A 134 -0.39 -8.89 -0.12
N LEU A 135 -1.03 -8.45 -1.21
CA LEU A 135 -2.49 -8.32 -1.29
C LEU A 135 -3.26 -9.62 -1.01
N ASP A 136 -2.64 -10.78 -1.23
CA ASP A 136 -3.27 -12.08 -0.94
C ASP A 136 -3.40 -12.37 0.57
N LYS A 137 -2.66 -11.64 1.43
CA LYS A 137 -2.63 -11.84 2.88
C LYS A 137 -3.53 -10.88 3.66
N GLY A 138 -4.01 -9.82 3.01
CA GLY A 138 -4.88 -8.82 3.62
C GLY A 138 -4.17 -7.83 4.55
N ASP A 139 -2.84 -7.86 4.64
CA ASP A 139 -2.02 -6.95 5.45
C ASP A 139 -1.98 -5.51 4.92
N VAL A 140 -2.45 -5.28 3.70
CA VAL A 140 -2.60 -3.95 3.10
C VAL A 140 -3.53 -3.03 3.93
N TYR A 141 -4.48 -3.60 4.66
CA TYR A 141 -5.42 -2.82 5.47
C TYR A 141 -4.80 -2.25 6.76
N ASP A 142 -3.58 -2.65 7.09
CA ASP A 142 -2.84 -2.15 8.26
C ASP A 142 -2.06 -0.86 7.96
N THR A 143 -2.09 -0.38 6.71
CA THR A 143 -1.37 0.82 6.26
C THR A 143 -2.28 1.78 5.48
N PRO A 144 -2.18 3.11 5.69
CA PRO A 144 -2.94 4.08 4.90
C PRO A 144 -2.32 4.36 3.53
N TRP A 145 -1.04 4.04 3.34
CA TRP A 145 -0.24 4.38 2.17
C TRP A 145 0.51 3.16 1.65
N LEU A 146 0.48 2.94 0.36
CA LEU A 146 1.11 1.84 -0.34
C LEU A 146 1.93 2.37 -1.51
N TYR A 147 3.15 1.85 -1.70
CA TYR A 147 4.04 2.21 -2.79
C TYR A 147 4.25 1.04 -3.74
N GLY A 148 4.16 1.29 -5.04
CA GLY A 148 4.44 0.33 -6.10
C GLY A 148 5.47 0.88 -7.06
N VAL A 149 6.62 0.21 -7.13
CA VAL A 149 7.70 0.46 -8.09
C VAL A 149 7.52 -0.45 -9.30
N GLU A 150 8.02 -0.05 -10.47
CA GLU A 150 8.06 -0.90 -11.68
C GLU A 150 6.68 -1.51 -12.05
N VAL A 151 5.60 -0.75 -11.81
CA VAL A 151 4.22 -1.24 -12.00
C VAL A 151 3.83 -1.46 -13.46
N GLY A 152 4.68 -1.06 -14.40
CA GLY A 152 4.60 -1.45 -15.81
C GLY A 152 4.88 -2.93 -16.06
N HIS A 153 5.34 -3.65 -15.04
CA HIS A 153 5.69 -5.08 -15.09
C HIS A 153 4.78 -5.98 -14.26
N TRP A 154 3.73 -5.46 -13.67
CA TRP A 154 2.84 -6.24 -12.81
C TRP A 154 1.74 -7.01 -13.57
N ASP A 155 1.29 -8.13 -13.00
CA ASP A 155 0.10 -8.86 -13.44
C ASP A 155 -0.72 -9.32 -12.22
N LEU A 156 -1.60 -8.45 -11.76
CA LEU A 156 -2.41 -8.73 -10.58
C LEU A 156 -3.46 -9.82 -10.85
N SER A 157 -3.59 -10.79 -9.95
CA SER A 157 -4.68 -11.76 -9.96
C SER A 157 -6.04 -11.08 -9.73
N GLN A 158 -7.14 -11.80 -10.01
CA GLN A 158 -8.49 -11.25 -9.77
C GLN A 158 -8.73 -10.94 -8.29
N GLU A 159 -8.20 -11.75 -7.39
CA GLU A 159 -8.31 -11.50 -5.95
C GLU A 159 -7.49 -10.28 -5.52
N GLN A 160 -6.28 -10.12 -6.07
CA GLN A 160 -5.44 -8.94 -5.80
C GLN A 160 -6.08 -7.66 -6.34
N VAL A 161 -6.69 -7.70 -7.52
CA VAL A 161 -7.48 -6.58 -8.08
C VAL A 161 -8.62 -6.19 -7.13
N LYS A 162 -9.36 -7.17 -6.63
CA LYS A 162 -10.44 -6.93 -5.67
C LYS A 162 -9.94 -6.33 -4.36
N THR A 163 -8.87 -6.90 -3.79
CA THR A 163 -8.25 -6.40 -2.56
C THR A 163 -7.75 -4.97 -2.73
N MET A 164 -7.06 -4.66 -3.84
CA MET A 164 -6.58 -3.31 -4.15
C MET A 164 -7.74 -2.31 -4.27
N ARG A 165 -8.80 -2.67 -5.02
CA ARG A 165 -10.01 -1.82 -5.12
C ARG A 165 -10.62 -1.56 -3.75
N GLU A 166 -10.78 -2.58 -2.94
CA GLU A 166 -11.38 -2.46 -1.61
C GLU A 166 -10.52 -1.59 -0.68
N PHE A 167 -9.20 -1.78 -0.69
CA PHE A 167 -8.25 -0.96 0.06
C PHE A 167 -8.41 0.53 -0.28
N LEU A 168 -8.40 0.87 -1.57
CA LEU A 168 -8.49 2.25 -2.04
C LEU A 168 -9.84 2.89 -1.72
N LEU A 169 -10.94 2.16 -1.89
CA LEU A 169 -12.28 2.66 -1.57
C LEU A 169 -12.52 2.81 -0.06
N ARG A 170 -11.77 2.11 0.78
CA ARG A 170 -11.81 2.27 2.25
C ARG A 170 -10.98 3.43 2.78
N GLY A 171 -10.33 4.19 1.91
CA GLY A 171 -9.50 5.33 2.29
C GLY A 171 -8.01 5.11 2.12
N GLY A 172 -7.58 3.95 1.63
CA GLY A 172 -6.18 3.70 1.27
C GLY A 172 -5.69 4.62 0.16
N PHE A 173 -4.38 4.79 0.10
CA PHE A 173 -3.70 5.58 -0.92
C PHE A 173 -2.61 4.73 -1.58
N PHE A 174 -2.51 4.79 -2.91
CA PHE A 174 -1.50 4.08 -3.68
C PHE A 174 -0.66 5.05 -4.50
N MET A 175 0.64 5.04 -4.30
CA MET A 175 1.63 5.75 -5.10
C MET A 175 2.29 4.78 -6.06
N CYS A 176 2.24 5.08 -7.37
CA CYS A 176 2.91 4.31 -8.43
C CYS A 176 4.08 5.10 -8.97
N ASP A 177 5.20 4.45 -9.22
CA ASP A 177 6.43 5.07 -9.63
C ASP A 177 7.29 4.14 -10.49
N ASP A 178 8.31 4.69 -11.13
CA ASP A 178 9.34 3.98 -11.89
C ASP A 178 8.75 3.03 -12.93
N PHE A 179 8.02 3.59 -13.86
CA PHE A 179 7.60 2.89 -15.09
C PHE A 179 7.50 3.88 -16.26
N HIS A 180 7.93 3.44 -17.42
CA HIS A 180 8.30 4.36 -18.49
C HIS A 180 7.83 3.92 -19.86
N GLY A 181 7.36 4.91 -20.63
CA GLY A 181 7.01 4.74 -22.02
C GLY A 181 5.68 4.02 -22.26
N SER A 182 5.30 4.00 -23.52
CA SER A 182 3.97 3.56 -23.95
C SER A 182 3.65 2.11 -23.62
N ILE A 183 4.63 1.22 -23.69
CA ILE A 183 4.42 -0.22 -23.45
C ILE A 183 4.08 -0.49 -21.98
N GLU A 184 4.83 0.10 -21.05
CA GLU A 184 4.57 -0.09 -19.62
C GLU A 184 3.32 0.64 -19.18
N TRP A 185 3.03 1.78 -19.80
CA TRP A 185 1.74 2.44 -19.61
C TRP A 185 0.56 1.55 -19.97
N ASP A 186 0.62 0.82 -21.10
CA ASP A 186 -0.44 -0.10 -21.52
C ASP A 186 -0.63 -1.25 -20.52
N VAL A 187 0.45 -1.82 -19.99
CA VAL A 187 0.39 -2.86 -18.95
C VAL A 187 -0.24 -2.32 -17.66
N PHE A 188 0.22 -1.17 -17.21
CA PHE A 188 -0.29 -0.50 -16.02
C PHE A 188 -1.80 -0.19 -16.14
N THR A 189 -2.19 0.45 -17.23
CA THR A 189 -3.59 0.87 -17.45
C THR A 189 -4.52 -0.32 -17.60
N ALA A 190 -4.09 -1.41 -18.24
CA ALA A 190 -4.87 -2.64 -18.33
C ALA A 190 -5.22 -3.20 -16.93
N SER A 191 -4.27 -3.19 -16.00
CA SER A 191 -4.52 -3.59 -14.61
C SER A 191 -5.38 -2.58 -13.87
N MET A 192 -5.12 -1.28 -14.02
CA MET A 192 -5.93 -0.24 -13.39
C MET A 192 -7.38 -0.24 -13.87
N GLN A 193 -7.63 -0.55 -15.14
CA GLN A 193 -8.99 -0.69 -15.68
C GLN A 193 -9.73 -1.89 -15.08
N ARG A 194 -9.02 -2.94 -14.66
CA ARG A 194 -9.62 -4.06 -13.90
C ARG A 194 -9.97 -3.65 -12.47
N ILE A 195 -9.15 -2.79 -11.85
CA ILE A 195 -9.39 -2.26 -10.50
C ILE A 195 -10.52 -1.23 -10.53
N PHE A 196 -10.47 -0.27 -11.46
CA PHE A 196 -11.42 0.82 -11.60
C PHE A 196 -11.93 0.95 -13.05
N PRO A 197 -12.85 0.09 -13.49
CA PRO A 197 -13.48 0.23 -14.82
C PRO A 197 -14.40 1.45 -14.91
N ASP A 198 -14.78 2.00 -13.77
CA ASP A 198 -15.73 3.08 -13.57
C ASP A 198 -15.08 4.45 -13.27
N ARG A 199 -13.73 4.52 -13.24
CA ARG A 199 -13.01 5.76 -12.92
C ARG A 199 -11.89 6.03 -13.90
N PRO A 200 -11.81 7.26 -14.45
CA PRO A 200 -10.73 7.62 -15.38
C PRO A 200 -9.41 7.88 -14.62
N ILE A 201 -8.32 7.62 -15.32
CA ILE A 201 -7.02 8.21 -14.97
C ILE A 201 -7.00 9.61 -15.58
N VAL A 202 -6.66 10.61 -14.78
CA VAL A 202 -6.61 12.02 -15.21
C VAL A 202 -5.30 12.67 -14.81
N GLU A 203 -4.87 13.72 -15.51
CA GLU A 203 -3.78 14.59 -15.03
C GLU A 203 -4.25 15.31 -13.76
N ILE A 204 -3.47 15.25 -12.69
CA ILE A 204 -3.74 15.97 -11.45
C ILE A 204 -3.42 17.45 -11.67
N PRO A 205 -4.39 18.36 -11.53
CA PRO A 205 -4.16 19.79 -11.76
C PRO A 205 -3.12 20.32 -10.75
N SER A 206 -2.30 21.29 -11.19
CA SER A 206 -1.26 21.86 -10.33
C SER A 206 -1.80 22.52 -9.05
N SER A 207 -3.08 22.94 -9.07
CA SER A 207 -3.77 23.49 -7.90
C SER A 207 -4.32 22.44 -6.94
N ASP A 208 -4.14 21.13 -7.22
CA ASP A 208 -4.63 20.09 -6.33
C ASP A 208 -3.87 20.09 -5.00
N GLN A 209 -4.61 19.87 -3.91
CA GLN A 209 -4.07 19.92 -2.56
C GLN A 209 -2.95 18.92 -2.30
N ILE A 210 -2.89 17.81 -3.04
CA ILE A 210 -1.83 16.83 -2.92
C ILE A 210 -0.44 17.42 -3.16
N PHE A 211 -0.36 18.48 -3.98
CA PHE A 211 0.90 19.19 -4.27
C PHE A 211 1.21 20.33 -3.30
N HIS A 212 0.30 20.59 -2.32
CA HIS A 212 0.40 21.74 -1.40
C HIS A 212 0.19 21.35 0.07
N THR A 213 0.37 20.07 0.43
CA THR A 213 0.14 19.60 1.81
C THR A 213 1.17 20.14 2.81
N ILE A 214 2.45 20.00 2.48
CA ILE A 214 3.59 20.50 3.29
C ILE A 214 4.45 21.44 2.45
N TYR A 215 4.73 21.06 1.23
CA TYR A 215 5.52 21.82 0.27
C TYR A 215 4.63 22.30 -0.87
N ASP A 216 4.84 23.52 -1.35
CA ASP A 216 4.28 23.99 -2.61
C ASP A 216 5.14 23.45 -3.76
N LEU A 217 4.56 22.60 -4.59
CA LEU A 217 5.24 21.89 -5.66
C LEU A 217 4.76 22.38 -7.05
N ASP A 218 4.77 23.68 -7.28
CA ASP A 218 4.34 24.28 -8.56
C ASP A 218 5.31 23.93 -9.71
N ASP A 219 6.61 23.89 -9.43
CA ASP A 219 7.67 23.63 -10.42
C ASP A 219 8.12 22.15 -10.40
N ARG A 220 7.21 21.25 -10.75
CA ARG A 220 7.54 19.81 -10.89
C ARG A 220 8.16 19.55 -12.26
N TYR A 221 9.21 18.76 -12.27
CA TYR A 221 9.91 18.32 -13.47
C TYR A 221 10.18 16.82 -13.43
N GLN A 222 10.63 16.27 -14.56
CA GLN A 222 11.00 14.86 -14.66
C GLN A 222 12.18 14.55 -13.73
N VAL A 223 11.99 13.56 -12.88
CA VAL A 223 13.04 13.01 -12.01
C VAL A 223 13.55 11.74 -12.66
N PRO A 224 14.83 11.67 -13.05
CA PRO A 224 15.39 10.51 -13.71
C PRO A 224 15.82 9.43 -12.74
N GLY A 225 15.90 8.20 -13.21
CA GLY A 225 16.56 7.10 -12.53
C GLY A 225 18.09 7.17 -12.59
N ALA A 226 18.75 6.13 -12.05
CA ALA A 226 20.21 6.04 -11.94
C ALA A 226 20.91 6.01 -13.30
N GLN A 227 20.23 5.60 -14.38
CA GLN A 227 20.78 5.67 -15.75
C GLN A 227 21.22 7.09 -16.13
N PHE A 228 20.70 8.13 -15.47
CA PHE A 228 21.16 9.50 -15.63
C PHE A 228 22.65 9.67 -15.30
N LEU A 229 23.17 8.94 -14.34
CA LEU A 229 24.57 9.00 -13.91
C LEU A 229 25.53 8.54 -15.03
N GLU A 230 25.07 7.62 -15.88
CA GLU A 230 25.86 7.07 -16.98
C GLU A 230 25.62 7.82 -18.29
N THR A 231 24.36 8.18 -18.57
CA THR A 231 23.94 8.69 -19.88
C THR A 231 23.73 10.19 -19.92
N GLY A 232 23.46 10.82 -18.77
CA GLY A 232 23.01 12.22 -18.69
C GLY A 232 21.57 12.42 -19.20
N GLN A 233 20.86 11.36 -19.57
CA GLN A 233 19.50 11.41 -20.09
C GLN A 233 18.48 11.35 -18.96
N ILE A 234 17.52 12.27 -18.94
CA ILE A 234 16.50 12.36 -17.87
C ILE A 234 15.24 11.55 -18.14
N TRP A 235 15.16 10.85 -19.27
CA TRP A 235 14.00 10.02 -19.64
C TRP A 235 14.45 8.63 -20.02
N GLU A 236 13.55 7.66 -19.92
CA GLU A 236 13.73 6.29 -20.34
C GLU A 236 12.75 5.93 -21.46
N LYS A 237 13.16 4.94 -22.28
CA LYS A 237 12.33 4.42 -23.39
C LYS A 237 11.80 5.55 -24.27
N ASP A 238 10.51 5.64 -24.49
CA ASP A 238 9.85 6.75 -25.18
C ASP A 238 9.18 7.77 -24.23
N GLY A 239 9.40 7.63 -22.90
CA GLY A 239 8.83 8.43 -21.82
C GLY A 239 9.50 9.80 -21.62
N LYS A 240 9.40 10.69 -22.61
CA LYS A 240 10.12 11.98 -22.62
C LYS A 240 9.45 13.08 -21.81
N ILE A 241 8.22 12.90 -21.39
CA ILE A 241 7.42 13.91 -20.71
C ILE A 241 6.87 13.32 -19.40
N PRO A 242 7.20 13.91 -18.25
CA PRO A 242 6.67 13.44 -16.98
C PRO A 242 5.17 13.71 -16.87
N HIS A 243 4.45 12.75 -16.28
CA HIS A 243 3.02 12.85 -16.06
C HIS A 243 2.68 12.64 -14.58
N TRP A 244 1.95 13.59 -14.03
CA TRP A 244 1.42 13.56 -12.66
C TRP A 244 -0.06 13.24 -12.72
N ARG A 245 -0.38 11.95 -12.81
CA ARG A 245 -1.75 11.46 -12.99
C ARG A 245 -2.33 10.89 -11.72
N GLY A 246 -3.64 10.71 -11.72
CA GLY A 246 -4.30 10.08 -10.58
C GLY A 246 -5.68 9.56 -10.88
N ILE A 247 -6.21 8.83 -9.89
CA ILE A 247 -7.60 8.40 -9.84
C ILE A 247 -8.22 8.97 -8.57
N TYR A 248 -9.37 9.63 -8.72
CA TYR A 248 -10.09 10.25 -7.63
C TYR A 248 -11.23 9.37 -7.11
N ASP A 249 -11.53 9.50 -5.83
CA ASP A 249 -12.76 8.98 -5.23
C ASP A 249 -13.96 9.90 -5.47
N ASP A 250 -15.14 9.49 -4.98
CA ASP A 250 -16.39 10.25 -5.15
C ASP A 250 -16.41 11.57 -4.37
N LYS A 251 -15.44 11.78 -3.46
CA LYS A 251 -15.30 13.00 -2.66
C LYS A 251 -14.25 13.96 -3.22
N GLY A 252 -13.59 13.58 -4.32
CA GLY A 252 -12.51 14.36 -4.93
C GLY A 252 -11.15 14.15 -4.25
N ARG A 253 -10.96 13.07 -3.44
CA ARG A 253 -9.67 12.69 -2.89
C ARG A 253 -8.90 11.87 -3.92
N VAL A 254 -7.63 12.14 -4.12
CA VAL A 254 -6.72 11.30 -4.90
C VAL A 254 -6.52 9.98 -4.15
N MET A 255 -6.95 8.87 -4.73
CA MET A 255 -6.74 7.51 -4.20
C MET A 255 -5.48 6.88 -4.77
N VAL A 256 -5.18 7.16 -6.03
CA VAL A 256 -4.00 6.65 -6.74
C VAL A 256 -3.25 7.85 -7.30
N ALA A 257 -2.00 8.03 -6.90
CA ALA A 257 -1.08 8.99 -7.47
C ALA A 257 -0.09 8.27 -8.39
N ILE A 258 -0.03 8.69 -9.63
CA ILE A 258 0.72 8.02 -10.70
C ILE A 258 1.85 8.94 -11.16
N CYS A 259 3.07 8.58 -10.82
CA CYS A 259 4.30 9.26 -11.22
C CYS A 259 4.86 8.54 -12.46
N PHE A 260 4.31 8.89 -13.63
CA PHE A 260 4.64 8.20 -14.88
C PHE A 260 5.74 8.91 -15.66
N ASP A 261 6.65 8.15 -16.26
CA ASP A 261 7.85 8.63 -16.95
C ASP A 261 8.83 9.37 -16.01
N MET A 262 8.97 8.89 -14.80
CA MET A 262 9.93 9.38 -13.81
C MET A 262 10.25 8.30 -12.79
N ASP A 263 11.31 8.50 -12.03
CA ASP A 263 11.80 7.59 -11.02
C ASP A 263 12.09 8.33 -9.72
N LEU A 264 11.11 8.30 -8.82
CA LEU A 264 11.26 8.89 -7.49
C LEU A 264 11.98 7.92 -6.55
N GLY A 265 11.86 6.61 -6.79
CA GLY A 265 12.53 5.53 -6.06
C GLY A 265 14.04 5.71 -6.10
N ASP A 266 14.62 5.83 -7.27
CA ASP A 266 16.04 6.12 -7.49
C ASP A 266 16.47 7.45 -6.87
N SER A 267 15.61 8.48 -6.92
CA SER A 267 15.91 9.77 -6.32
C SER A 267 16.03 9.70 -4.80
N TRP A 268 15.33 8.77 -4.15
CA TRP A 268 15.48 8.48 -2.72
C TRP A 268 16.68 7.57 -2.47
N GLU A 269 16.86 6.56 -3.30
CA GLU A 269 17.98 5.62 -3.23
C GLU A 269 19.31 6.32 -3.29
N HIS A 270 19.45 7.22 -4.26
CA HIS A 270 20.68 7.97 -4.53
C HIS A 270 20.74 9.34 -3.83
N ALA A 271 19.90 9.60 -2.83
CA ALA A 271 19.87 10.89 -2.13
C ALA A 271 21.18 11.22 -1.39
N ASP A 272 22.01 10.23 -1.07
CA ASP A 272 23.32 10.38 -0.47
C ASP A 272 24.49 10.27 -1.47
N ASN A 273 24.20 10.02 -2.76
CA ASN A 273 25.21 9.92 -3.82
C ASN A 273 25.58 11.34 -4.31
N PRO A 274 26.83 11.80 -4.12
CA PRO A 274 27.24 13.14 -4.55
C PRO A 274 27.24 13.35 -6.08
N GLN A 275 27.13 12.29 -6.86
CA GLN A 275 27.02 12.36 -8.33
C GLN A 275 25.56 12.50 -8.79
N TYR A 276 24.59 12.10 -7.98
CA TYR A 276 23.18 12.29 -8.30
C TYR A 276 22.75 13.72 -7.92
N PRO A 277 22.24 14.52 -8.88
CA PRO A 277 21.95 15.93 -8.61
C PRO A 277 20.92 16.14 -7.51
N GLU A 278 21.29 16.92 -6.48
CA GLU A 278 20.44 17.23 -5.32
C GLU A 278 19.04 17.73 -5.71
N LYS A 279 18.90 18.46 -6.82
CA LYS A 279 17.59 18.94 -7.28
C LYS A 279 16.58 17.79 -7.50
N PHE A 280 17.02 16.64 -7.98
CA PHE A 280 16.15 15.49 -8.22
C PHE A 280 15.79 14.79 -6.90
N SER A 281 16.76 14.47 -6.05
CA SER A 281 16.51 13.88 -4.75
C SER A 281 15.67 14.79 -3.85
N ALA A 282 15.93 16.11 -3.87
CA ALA A 282 15.14 17.09 -3.12
C ALA A 282 13.68 17.18 -3.62
N LEU A 283 13.44 17.09 -4.93
CA LEU A 283 12.08 17.06 -5.46
C LEU A 283 11.39 15.75 -5.12
N GLY A 284 12.02 14.59 -5.36
CA GLY A 284 11.44 13.29 -5.05
C GLY A 284 11.06 13.14 -3.58
N ILE A 285 11.94 13.58 -2.65
CA ILE A 285 11.63 13.56 -1.22
C ILE A 285 10.42 14.46 -0.89
N ARG A 286 10.35 15.69 -1.44
CA ARG A 286 9.23 16.61 -1.18
C ARG A 286 7.91 16.07 -1.72
N ILE A 287 7.91 15.44 -2.88
CA ILE A 287 6.72 14.76 -3.45
C ILE A 287 6.27 13.64 -2.52
N GLY A 288 7.18 12.75 -2.13
CA GLY A 288 6.86 11.64 -1.23
C GLY A 288 6.30 12.13 0.12
N VAL A 289 6.91 13.18 0.72
CA VAL A 289 6.42 13.79 1.98
C VAL A 289 5.01 14.36 1.81
N ASN A 290 4.74 15.06 0.70
CA ASN A 290 3.39 15.56 0.42
C ASN A 290 2.38 14.43 0.27
N TYR A 291 2.72 13.37 -0.48
CA TYR A 291 1.83 12.25 -0.72
C TYR A 291 1.54 11.44 0.55
N VAL A 292 2.56 11.18 1.38
CA VAL A 292 2.36 10.54 2.69
C VAL A 292 1.48 11.40 3.59
N THR A 293 1.75 12.70 3.69
CA THR A 293 0.97 13.60 4.53
C THR A 293 -0.47 13.72 4.02
N TYR A 294 -0.66 13.79 2.71
CA TYR A 294 -1.99 13.76 2.09
C TYR A 294 -2.76 12.49 2.44
N ALA A 295 -2.13 11.32 2.30
CA ALA A 295 -2.74 10.03 2.65
C ALA A 295 -3.13 9.92 4.13
N MET A 296 -2.40 10.59 5.03
CA MET A 296 -2.65 10.58 6.46
C MET A 296 -3.74 11.57 6.90
N THR A 297 -4.12 12.54 6.05
CA THR A 297 -5.00 13.65 6.42
C THR A 297 -6.29 13.73 5.60
N HIS A 298 -6.41 12.99 4.53
CA HIS A 298 -7.54 12.95 3.60
C HIS A 298 -8.03 11.53 3.39
#